data_e1ab6946136659939e5f432a354f07fa
#
_entry.id   e1ab6946136659939e5f432a354f07fa
#
_cell.length_a   1.000
_cell.length_b   1.000
_cell.length_c   1.000
_cell.angle_alpha   90.00
_cell.angle_beta   90.00
_cell.angle_gamma   90.00
#
_symmetry.space_group_name_H-M   'P 1'
#
loop_
_entity.id
_entity.type
_entity.pdbx_description
1 polymer ?
#
loop_
_entity_poly.entity_id
_entity_poly.type
_entity_poly.pdbx_seq_one_letter_code
_entity_poly.pdbx_strand_id
1 'polypeptide(L)'
;RTPLQWAWCNETVDDPIELAGLTFPNRVGLAAGLDKNARCIDALGAMGFGFVEVGTVTPKAQPGNPKPRMFRLPEARALINRLGFNNDGLDAFLRNVQQARFRTLPRKHPMLLGLNIGKNASTPIENATSDYLTCLEGVYPHADYVTVNISSPNTQNLRALQSDAALDSLLGAIAERREALAEQYSQTDGRGATKPRRVPIFVKIAPDLDEAQVSVIAATLQRHGMDGVVATNTTISREAVKGMPHASEMGGLSGAPVLESSNQVIRQLRSALGSRFPIIGVGGIMSAEDALSKIRAGADVVQIYTGLIYEGPALVAKAARAIKAMG
;
A
#
# COMPACT_ATOMS: atom_id res chain seq x y z
N ARG A 1 26.42 -0.70 -9.31
CA ARG A 1 25.73 0.33 -8.53
C ARG A 1 25.28 1.43 -9.50
N THR A 2 24.00 1.77 -9.54
CA THR A 2 23.49 2.85 -10.41
C THR A 2 23.93 4.21 -9.84
N PRO A 3 24.04 5.28 -10.68
CA PRO A 3 24.35 6.64 -10.20
C PRO A 3 23.41 7.11 -9.09
N LEU A 4 22.13 6.70 -9.13
CA LEU A 4 21.13 6.97 -8.09
C LEU A 4 21.48 6.30 -6.74
N GLN A 5 22.01 5.08 -6.75
CA GLN A 5 22.50 4.44 -5.52
C GLN A 5 23.69 5.22 -4.92
N TRP A 6 24.52 5.79 -5.74
CA TRP A 6 25.68 6.59 -5.30
C TRP A 6 25.29 7.93 -4.69
N ALA A 7 24.28 8.58 -5.29
CA ALA A 7 23.85 9.92 -4.87
C ALA A 7 22.96 9.91 -3.62
N TRP A 8 22.15 8.85 -3.39
CA TRP A 8 21.02 8.91 -2.45
C TRP A 8 20.95 7.74 -1.46
N CYS A 9 21.73 6.68 -1.66
CA CYS A 9 21.61 5.42 -0.90
C CYS A 9 22.95 4.93 -0.33
N ASN A 10 23.74 5.83 0.26
CA ASN A 10 24.96 5.41 0.95
C ASN A 10 24.68 4.56 2.20
N GLU A 11 23.44 4.51 2.70
CA GLU A 11 23.08 3.70 3.86
C GLU A 11 21.66 3.14 3.72
N THR A 12 21.58 1.85 3.45
CA THR A 12 20.36 1.09 3.76
C THR A 12 20.33 0.85 5.26
N VAL A 13 19.34 1.39 5.94
CA VAL A 13 19.16 1.12 7.39
C VAL A 13 18.71 -0.32 7.54
N ASP A 14 19.49 -1.11 8.27
CA ASP A 14 19.17 -2.51 8.60
C ASP A 14 18.43 -2.53 9.95
N ASP A 15 17.11 -2.76 9.91
CA ASP A 15 16.19 -2.82 11.07
C ASP A 15 15.10 -3.85 10.76
N PRO A 16 15.48 -5.15 10.65
CA PRO A 16 14.55 -6.19 10.20
C PRO A 16 13.44 -6.44 11.21
N ILE A 17 12.21 -6.63 10.69
CA ILE A 17 11.03 -7.02 11.47
C ILE A 17 10.27 -8.13 10.73
N GLU A 18 9.78 -9.11 11.50
CA GLU A 18 8.94 -10.19 10.99
C GLU A 18 7.47 -9.80 11.09
N LEU A 19 6.78 -9.74 9.93
CA LEU A 19 5.34 -9.47 9.83
C LEU A 19 4.70 -10.34 8.76
N ALA A 20 3.55 -10.94 9.06
CA ALA A 20 2.81 -11.79 8.12
C ALA A 20 3.68 -12.90 7.47
N GLY A 21 4.69 -13.40 8.18
CA GLY A 21 5.63 -14.41 7.67
C GLY A 21 6.69 -13.87 6.71
N LEU A 22 6.85 -12.56 6.62
CA LEU A 22 7.85 -11.88 5.79
C LEU A 22 8.85 -11.12 6.66
N THR A 23 10.12 -11.12 6.28
CA THR A 23 11.17 -10.30 6.89
C THR A 23 11.28 -8.97 6.14
N PHE A 24 10.76 -7.90 6.72
CA PHE A 24 10.93 -6.53 6.22
C PHE A 24 12.32 -6.02 6.60
N PRO A 25 13.18 -5.63 5.64
CA PRO A 25 14.57 -5.21 5.93
C PRO A 25 14.67 -3.97 6.81
N ASN A 26 13.71 -3.08 6.71
CA ASN A 26 13.44 -1.96 7.61
C ASN A 26 11.96 -1.57 7.55
N ARG A 27 11.54 -0.73 8.47
CA ARG A 27 10.13 -0.39 8.69
C ARG A 27 9.60 0.73 7.80
N VAL A 28 10.34 1.15 6.75
CA VAL A 28 9.91 2.24 5.86
C VAL A 28 9.76 1.75 4.43
N GLY A 29 8.56 1.88 3.89
CA GLY A 29 8.20 1.50 2.53
C GLY A 29 7.70 2.65 1.68
N LEU A 30 7.59 2.39 0.37
CA LEU A 30 6.93 3.26 -0.58
C LEU A 30 5.47 2.85 -0.76
N ALA A 31 4.54 3.80 -0.66
CA ALA A 31 3.13 3.55 -0.92
C ALA A 31 2.82 3.42 -2.41
N ALA A 32 1.84 2.58 -2.76
CA ALA A 32 1.33 2.45 -4.13
C ALA A 32 0.84 3.78 -4.71
N GLY A 33 0.91 3.89 -6.02
CA GLY A 33 0.41 5.03 -6.80
C GLY A 33 1.50 5.88 -7.46
N LEU A 34 2.74 5.83 -6.99
CA LEU A 34 3.87 6.53 -7.60
C LEU A 34 4.35 5.80 -8.87
N ASP A 35 4.50 4.49 -8.78
CA ASP A 35 4.80 3.62 -9.92
C ASP A 35 3.61 2.68 -10.19
N LYS A 36 2.68 3.13 -11.01
CA LYS A 36 1.44 2.38 -11.29
C LYS A 36 1.63 1.20 -12.23
N ASN A 37 2.68 1.23 -13.02
CA ASN A 37 2.97 0.25 -14.04
C ASN A 37 4.19 -0.63 -13.73
N ALA A 38 4.76 -0.51 -12.52
CA ALA A 38 5.93 -1.27 -12.09
C ALA A 38 7.19 -1.06 -12.97
N ARG A 39 7.36 0.16 -13.50
CA ARG A 39 8.49 0.49 -14.39
C ARG A 39 9.76 0.91 -13.65
N CYS A 40 9.65 1.29 -12.39
CA CYS A 40 10.71 1.94 -11.63
C CYS A 40 11.10 1.19 -10.35
N ILE A 41 10.76 -0.11 -10.21
CA ILE A 41 10.97 -0.90 -8.99
C ILE A 41 12.42 -0.81 -8.51
N ASP A 42 13.39 -1.05 -9.40
CA ASP A 42 14.82 -1.05 -9.05
C ASP A 42 15.30 0.33 -8.59
N ALA A 43 14.86 1.40 -9.29
CA ALA A 43 15.23 2.76 -8.94
C ALA A 43 14.63 3.19 -7.60
N LEU A 44 13.37 2.84 -7.35
CA LEU A 44 12.69 3.13 -6.08
C LEU A 44 13.33 2.34 -4.93
N GLY A 45 13.60 1.05 -5.13
CA GLY A 45 14.33 0.23 -4.17
C GLY A 45 15.72 0.77 -3.83
N ALA A 46 16.39 1.39 -4.82
CA ALA A 46 17.69 2.02 -4.61
C ALA A 46 17.66 3.22 -3.64
N MET A 47 16.49 3.79 -3.35
CA MET A 47 16.32 4.89 -2.38
C MET A 47 16.38 4.44 -0.90
N GLY A 48 16.57 3.14 -0.62
CA GLY A 48 16.74 2.64 0.75
C GLY A 48 15.46 2.15 1.42
N PHE A 49 14.35 2.08 0.70
CA PHE A 49 13.11 1.46 1.20
C PHE A 49 13.32 -0.01 1.55
N GLY A 50 12.76 -0.44 2.67
CA GLY A 50 12.69 -1.86 3.04
C GLY A 50 11.68 -2.64 2.19
N PHE A 51 10.65 -1.94 1.70
CA PHE A 51 9.65 -2.50 0.81
C PHE A 51 9.09 -1.42 -0.13
N VAL A 52 8.67 -1.85 -1.31
CA VAL A 52 8.10 -0.97 -2.33
C VAL A 52 6.77 -1.56 -2.78
N GLU A 53 5.72 -0.75 -2.75
CA GLU A 53 4.41 -1.14 -3.26
C GLU A 53 4.14 -0.42 -4.58
N VAL A 54 3.91 -1.20 -5.66
CA VAL A 54 3.62 -0.70 -7.00
C VAL A 54 2.18 -1.01 -7.40
N GLY A 55 1.64 -0.25 -8.33
CA GLY A 55 0.22 -0.29 -8.71
C GLY A 55 -0.47 1.02 -8.29
N THR A 56 -1.77 1.08 -8.22
CA THR A 56 -2.79 0.03 -8.38
C THR A 56 -2.90 -0.38 -9.84
N VAL A 57 -2.83 -1.68 -10.08
CA VAL A 57 -3.10 -2.27 -11.39
C VAL A 57 -4.55 -2.76 -11.45
N THR A 58 -5.14 -2.71 -12.63
CA THR A 58 -6.47 -3.25 -12.94
C THR A 58 -6.36 -4.30 -14.05
N PRO A 59 -7.33 -5.21 -14.22
CA PRO A 59 -7.26 -6.23 -15.27
C PRO A 59 -6.98 -5.65 -16.65
N LYS A 60 -7.74 -4.63 -17.04
CA LYS A 60 -7.61 -3.93 -18.32
C LYS A 60 -6.88 -2.60 -18.15
N ALA A 61 -6.13 -2.18 -19.16
CA ALA A 61 -5.58 -0.84 -19.23
C ALA A 61 -6.69 0.22 -19.16
N GLN A 62 -6.40 1.34 -18.50
CA GLN A 62 -7.33 2.47 -18.47
C GLN A 62 -6.57 3.79 -18.33
N PRO A 63 -7.05 4.88 -18.95
CA PRO A 63 -6.37 6.17 -18.96
C PRO A 63 -6.47 6.91 -17.62
N GLY A 64 -7.41 6.51 -16.76
CA GLY A 64 -7.80 7.25 -15.56
C GLY A 64 -8.63 8.48 -15.89
N ASN A 65 -8.80 9.37 -14.92
CA ASN A 65 -9.59 10.59 -15.07
C ASN A 65 -8.91 11.62 -15.99
N PRO A 66 -9.66 12.54 -16.63
CA PRO A 66 -9.11 13.62 -17.45
C PRO A 66 -8.11 14.50 -16.67
N LYS A 67 -7.15 15.08 -17.41
CA LYS A 67 -6.22 16.08 -16.87
C LYS A 67 -6.85 17.49 -16.94
N PRO A 68 -6.50 18.42 -16.00
CA PRO A 68 -5.59 18.22 -14.87
C PRO A 68 -6.20 17.36 -13.77
N ARG A 69 -5.39 16.52 -13.16
CA ARG A 69 -5.84 15.52 -12.17
C ARG A 69 -4.93 15.37 -10.95
N MET A 70 -3.98 16.28 -10.80
CA MET A 70 -3.10 16.39 -9.63
C MET A 70 -2.84 17.87 -9.34
N PHE A 71 -3.05 18.28 -8.10
CA PHE A 71 -2.96 19.65 -7.64
C PHE A 71 -2.08 19.70 -6.40
N ARG A 72 -1.11 20.62 -6.41
CA ARG A 72 -0.20 20.82 -5.28
C ARG A 72 -0.70 21.96 -4.42
N LEU A 73 -0.73 21.75 -3.10
CA LEU A 73 -1.06 22.75 -2.08
C LEU A 73 0.20 22.95 -1.20
N PRO A 74 1.15 23.80 -1.62
CA PRO A 74 2.46 23.92 -0.94
C PRO A 74 2.34 24.36 0.52
N GLU A 75 1.47 25.31 0.82
CA GLU A 75 1.25 25.84 2.16
C GLU A 75 0.83 24.78 3.17
N ALA A 76 0.02 23.80 2.70
CA ALA A 76 -0.41 22.66 3.49
C ALA A 76 0.54 21.45 3.39
N ARG A 77 1.61 21.54 2.59
CA ARG A 77 2.47 20.39 2.22
C ARG A 77 1.64 19.19 1.78
N ALA A 78 0.69 19.44 0.87
CA ALA A 78 -0.37 18.51 0.48
C ALA A 78 -0.51 18.39 -1.03
N LEU A 79 -1.19 17.31 -1.46
CA LEU A 79 -1.60 17.08 -2.84
C LEU A 79 -3.08 16.67 -2.86
N ILE A 80 -3.84 17.19 -3.83
CA ILE A 80 -5.12 16.61 -4.21
C ILE A 80 -4.93 15.89 -5.53
N ASN A 81 -5.40 14.64 -5.61
CA ASN A 81 -5.35 13.87 -6.83
C ASN A 81 -6.68 13.19 -7.15
N ARG A 82 -6.98 13.10 -8.45
CA ARG A 82 -8.08 12.32 -9.02
C ARG A 82 -7.58 11.42 -10.15
N LEU A 83 -6.52 10.65 -9.88
CA LEU A 83 -5.82 9.86 -10.90
C LEU A 83 -6.69 8.77 -11.54
N GLY A 84 -7.59 8.11 -10.78
CA GLY A 84 -8.55 7.14 -11.30
C GLY A 84 -7.90 5.82 -11.78
N PHE A 85 -6.88 5.35 -11.06
CA PHE A 85 -6.15 4.10 -11.37
C PHE A 85 -5.67 4.02 -12.82
N ASN A 86 -5.10 5.12 -13.35
CA ASN A 86 -4.49 5.07 -14.68
C ASN A 86 -3.34 4.05 -14.71
N ASN A 87 -3.43 3.07 -15.60
CA ASN A 87 -2.44 2.01 -15.75
C ASN A 87 -2.54 1.31 -17.12
N ASP A 88 -1.49 0.57 -17.49
CA ASP A 88 -1.36 -0.10 -18.78
C ASP A 88 -1.96 -1.53 -18.78
N GLY A 89 -2.68 -1.91 -17.74
CA GLY A 89 -3.29 -3.23 -17.57
C GLY A 89 -2.35 -4.28 -16.98
N LEU A 90 -2.94 -5.41 -16.60
CA LEU A 90 -2.26 -6.48 -15.86
C LEU A 90 -1.07 -7.05 -16.63
N ASP A 91 -1.23 -7.38 -17.91
CA ASP A 91 -0.16 -8.00 -18.72
C ASP A 91 1.09 -7.11 -18.83
N ALA A 92 0.88 -5.81 -19.07
CA ALA A 92 1.99 -4.86 -19.16
C ALA A 92 2.68 -4.69 -17.80
N PHE A 93 1.89 -4.63 -16.73
CA PHE A 93 2.38 -4.56 -15.37
C PHE A 93 3.25 -5.77 -15.00
N LEU A 94 2.78 -6.99 -15.30
CA LEU A 94 3.50 -8.22 -15.01
C LEU A 94 4.82 -8.33 -15.78
N ARG A 95 4.83 -7.94 -17.07
CA ARG A 95 6.09 -7.87 -17.83
C ARG A 95 7.13 -6.96 -17.17
N ASN A 96 6.70 -5.79 -16.66
CA ASN A 96 7.61 -4.88 -15.97
C ASN A 96 8.09 -5.43 -14.62
N VAL A 97 7.21 -6.07 -13.84
CA VAL A 97 7.58 -6.75 -12.59
C VAL A 97 8.64 -7.83 -12.83
N GLN A 98 8.46 -8.65 -13.87
CA GLN A 98 9.40 -9.72 -14.23
C GLN A 98 10.76 -9.21 -14.71
N GLN A 99 10.82 -8.00 -15.28
CA GLN A 99 12.07 -7.37 -15.71
C GLN A 99 12.86 -6.73 -14.57
N ALA A 100 12.25 -6.51 -13.41
CA ALA A 100 12.90 -5.90 -12.26
C ALA A 100 13.99 -6.82 -11.68
N ARG A 101 15.14 -6.22 -11.34
CA ARG A 101 16.34 -6.94 -10.90
C ARG A 101 16.62 -6.83 -9.40
N PHE A 102 15.77 -6.19 -8.63
CA PHE A 102 15.99 -5.95 -7.20
C PHE A 102 16.25 -7.23 -6.39
N ARG A 103 15.66 -8.37 -6.81
CA ARG A 103 15.85 -9.68 -6.16
C ARG A 103 17.24 -10.28 -6.41
N THR A 104 17.92 -9.85 -7.46
CA THR A 104 19.26 -10.34 -7.81
C THR A 104 20.39 -9.52 -7.17
N LEU A 105 20.06 -8.41 -6.51
CA LEU A 105 21.04 -7.58 -5.84
C LEU A 105 21.49 -8.26 -4.52
N PRO A 106 22.81 -8.36 -4.25
CA PRO A 106 23.30 -8.93 -3.01
C PRO A 106 22.97 -8.00 -1.84
N ARG A 107 22.00 -8.40 -1.01
CA ARG A 107 21.60 -7.71 0.22
C ARG A 107 21.43 -8.76 1.31
N LYS A 108 21.74 -8.40 2.56
CA LYS A 108 21.53 -9.26 3.72
C LYS A 108 20.04 -9.61 3.88
N HIS A 109 19.20 -8.60 3.70
CA HIS A 109 17.74 -8.74 3.65
C HIS A 109 17.25 -8.09 2.35
N PRO A 110 16.68 -8.84 1.40
CA PRO A 110 16.18 -8.29 0.15
C PRO A 110 14.96 -7.40 0.41
N MET A 111 14.84 -6.33 -0.38
CA MET A 111 13.64 -5.49 -0.40
C MET A 111 12.42 -6.32 -0.76
N LEU A 112 11.30 -6.10 -0.06
CA LEU A 112 10.03 -6.75 -0.41
C LEU A 112 9.27 -5.95 -1.47
N LEU A 113 8.54 -6.67 -2.32
CA LEU A 113 7.69 -6.09 -3.36
C LEU A 113 6.22 -6.39 -3.07
N GLY A 114 5.47 -5.32 -2.76
CA GLY A 114 4.02 -5.35 -2.70
C GLY A 114 3.39 -5.04 -4.06
N LEU A 115 2.38 -5.82 -4.46
CA LEU A 115 1.61 -5.58 -5.67
C LEU A 115 0.18 -5.17 -5.32
N ASN A 116 -0.17 -3.92 -5.66
CA ASN A 116 -1.46 -3.32 -5.31
C ASN A 116 -2.45 -3.52 -6.46
N ILE A 117 -3.59 -4.13 -6.15
CA ILE A 117 -4.63 -4.48 -7.11
C ILE A 117 -5.93 -3.72 -6.88
N GLY A 118 -6.68 -3.49 -7.95
CA GLY A 118 -7.95 -2.79 -7.89
C GLY A 118 -8.87 -3.11 -9.07
N LYS A 119 -10.05 -2.52 -9.02
CA LYS A 119 -11.12 -2.68 -10.00
C LYS A 119 -10.99 -1.65 -11.14
N ASN A 120 -11.28 -2.07 -12.38
CA ASN A 120 -11.45 -1.14 -13.50
C ASN A 120 -12.60 -0.15 -13.25
N ALA A 121 -12.47 1.07 -13.77
CA ALA A 121 -13.52 2.08 -13.69
C ALA A 121 -14.80 1.65 -14.43
N SER A 122 -14.65 0.93 -15.55
CA SER A 122 -15.76 0.43 -16.37
C SER A 122 -16.47 -0.78 -15.79
N THR A 123 -15.89 -1.48 -14.82
CA THR A 123 -16.53 -2.63 -14.18
C THR A 123 -17.57 -2.14 -13.16
N PRO A 124 -18.85 -2.55 -13.26
CA PRO A 124 -19.85 -2.26 -12.26
C PRO A 124 -19.44 -2.75 -10.87
N ILE A 125 -19.95 -2.08 -9.81
CA ILE A 125 -19.51 -2.38 -8.44
C ILE A 125 -19.90 -3.81 -8.01
N GLU A 126 -21.04 -4.31 -8.47
CA GLU A 126 -21.53 -5.67 -8.23
C GLU A 126 -20.62 -6.75 -8.85
N ASN A 127 -19.83 -6.39 -9.85
CA ASN A 127 -18.87 -7.27 -10.52
C ASN A 127 -17.41 -7.02 -10.05
N ALA A 128 -17.20 -6.18 -9.05
CA ALA A 128 -15.86 -5.79 -8.59
C ALA A 128 -14.99 -6.99 -8.23
N THR A 129 -15.56 -8.00 -7.59
CA THR A 129 -14.84 -9.20 -7.14
C THR A 129 -14.11 -9.89 -8.29
N SER A 130 -14.70 -9.97 -9.50
CA SER A 130 -14.06 -10.60 -10.66
C SER A 130 -12.74 -9.91 -11.05
N ASP A 131 -12.69 -8.57 -10.98
CA ASP A 131 -11.48 -7.81 -11.29
C ASP A 131 -10.37 -8.05 -10.25
N TYR A 132 -10.73 -8.09 -8.96
CA TYR A 132 -9.77 -8.40 -7.90
C TYR A 132 -9.22 -9.81 -8.02
N LEU A 133 -10.06 -10.81 -8.31
CA LEU A 133 -9.61 -12.19 -8.49
C LEU A 133 -8.71 -12.34 -9.71
N THR A 134 -9.06 -11.73 -10.86
CA THR A 134 -8.22 -11.70 -12.06
C THR A 134 -6.84 -11.10 -11.77
N CYS A 135 -6.80 -9.95 -11.08
CA CYS A 135 -5.54 -9.34 -10.69
C CYS A 135 -4.76 -10.20 -9.70
N LEU A 136 -5.43 -10.77 -8.68
CA LEU A 136 -4.81 -11.63 -7.67
C LEU A 136 -4.11 -12.82 -8.31
N GLU A 137 -4.79 -13.53 -9.22
CA GLU A 137 -4.22 -14.66 -9.96
C GLU A 137 -2.95 -14.26 -10.71
N GLY A 138 -2.99 -13.15 -11.43
CA GLY A 138 -1.84 -12.69 -12.21
C GLY A 138 -0.66 -12.25 -11.35
N VAL A 139 -0.89 -11.52 -10.25
CA VAL A 139 0.18 -10.98 -9.42
C VAL A 139 0.75 -11.98 -8.42
N TYR A 140 -0.01 -13.01 -8.05
CA TYR A 140 0.32 -13.95 -6.97
C TYR A 140 1.72 -14.57 -7.07
N PRO A 141 2.15 -15.10 -8.24
CA PRO A 141 3.47 -15.74 -8.36
C PRO A 141 4.65 -14.76 -8.24
N HIS A 142 4.39 -13.46 -8.36
CA HIS A 142 5.40 -12.42 -8.43
C HIS A 142 5.50 -11.54 -7.18
N ALA A 143 4.47 -11.56 -6.33
CA ALA A 143 4.38 -10.73 -5.15
C ALA A 143 5.08 -11.34 -3.93
N ASP A 144 5.67 -10.50 -3.08
CA ASP A 144 5.99 -10.88 -1.70
C ASP A 144 4.74 -10.71 -0.82
N TYR A 145 3.93 -9.67 -1.09
CA TYR A 145 2.58 -9.50 -0.55
C TYR A 145 1.67 -8.81 -1.57
N VAL A 146 0.37 -8.98 -1.42
CA VAL A 146 -0.64 -8.31 -2.27
C VAL A 146 -1.44 -7.33 -1.43
N THR A 147 -1.72 -6.14 -1.98
CA THR A 147 -2.62 -5.16 -1.36
C THR A 147 -3.90 -5.04 -2.18
N VAL A 148 -5.03 -5.35 -1.55
CA VAL A 148 -6.38 -5.18 -2.10
C VAL A 148 -6.85 -3.74 -1.79
N ASN A 149 -6.92 -2.90 -2.82
CA ASN A 149 -7.26 -1.48 -2.65
C ASN A 149 -8.75 -1.23 -2.87
N ILE A 150 -9.49 -1.08 -1.77
CA ILE A 150 -10.95 -0.84 -1.76
C ILE A 150 -11.31 0.60 -1.38
N SER A 151 -10.35 1.50 -1.34
CA SER A 151 -10.50 2.78 -0.64
C SER A 151 -10.23 4.03 -1.48
N SER A 152 -9.96 3.90 -2.78
CA SER A 152 -9.74 5.06 -3.64
C SER A 152 -11.01 5.91 -3.77
N PRO A 153 -10.94 7.24 -3.52
CA PRO A 153 -12.08 8.12 -3.76
C PRO A 153 -12.26 8.46 -5.25
N ASN A 154 -11.32 8.03 -6.10
CA ASN A 154 -11.23 8.43 -7.50
C ASN A 154 -11.81 7.39 -8.46
N THR A 155 -12.36 6.31 -7.95
CA THR A 155 -13.09 5.28 -8.67
C THR A 155 -14.52 5.26 -8.14
N GLN A 156 -15.48 5.39 -9.04
CA GLN A 156 -16.90 5.51 -8.68
C GLN A 156 -17.34 4.34 -7.79
N ASN A 157 -17.99 4.65 -6.69
CA ASN A 157 -18.56 3.73 -5.71
C ASN A 157 -17.58 2.72 -5.08
N LEU A 158 -16.27 2.84 -5.32
CA LEU A 158 -15.30 1.86 -4.81
C LEU A 158 -15.36 1.73 -3.29
N ARG A 159 -15.52 2.85 -2.57
CA ARG A 159 -15.60 2.86 -1.10
C ARG A 159 -16.84 2.17 -0.54
N ALA A 160 -17.86 1.89 -1.38
CA ALA A 160 -18.99 1.07 -0.97
C ALA A 160 -18.58 -0.39 -0.65
N LEU A 161 -17.44 -0.85 -1.18
CA LEU A 161 -16.85 -2.15 -0.81
C LEU A 161 -16.39 -2.22 0.66
N GLN A 162 -16.33 -1.10 1.37
CA GLN A 162 -16.02 -1.07 2.81
C GLN A 162 -17.26 -1.27 3.70
N SER A 163 -18.46 -1.43 3.10
CA SER A 163 -19.67 -1.82 3.85
C SER A 163 -19.61 -3.30 4.22
N ASP A 164 -20.27 -3.68 5.32
CA ASP A 164 -20.20 -5.01 5.92
C ASP A 164 -20.44 -6.14 4.89
N ALA A 165 -21.60 -6.16 4.24
CA ALA A 165 -21.96 -7.25 3.32
C ALA A 165 -21.05 -7.29 2.06
N ALA A 166 -20.69 -6.14 1.50
CA ALA A 166 -19.84 -6.08 0.31
C ALA A 166 -18.40 -6.47 0.64
N LEU A 167 -17.89 -6.03 1.80
CA LEU A 167 -16.56 -6.40 2.27
C LEU A 167 -16.46 -7.89 2.58
N ASP A 168 -17.47 -8.44 3.28
CA ASP A 168 -17.54 -9.85 3.63
C ASP A 168 -17.51 -10.75 2.38
N SER A 169 -18.33 -10.44 1.39
CA SER A 169 -18.38 -11.17 0.12
C SER A 169 -17.06 -11.11 -0.64
N LEU A 170 -16.47 -9.92 -0.75
CA LEU A 170 -15.20 -9.71 -1.46
C LEU A 170 -14.05 -10.45 -0.77
N LEU A 171 -13.90 -10.29 0.56
CA LEU A 171 -12.80 -10.90 1.29
C LEU A 171 -12.95 -12.42 1.39
N GLY A 172 -14.18 -12.93 1.45
CA GLY A 172 -14.45 -14.36 1.35
C GLY A 172 -13.94 -14.96 0.04
N ALA A 173 -14.29 -14.34 -1.09
CA ALA A 173 -13.82 -14.78 -2.42
C ALA A 173 -12.30 -14.69 -2.58
N ILE A 174 -11.68 -13.63 -2.05
CA ILE A 174 -10.23 -13.45 -2.04
C ILE A 174 -9.54 -14.52 -1.19
N ALA A 175 -10.06 -14.82 -0.01
CA ALA A 175 -9.51 -15.83 0.88
C ALA A 175 -9.56 -17.23 0.21
N GLU A 176 -10.69 -17.61 -0.35
CA GLU A 176 -10.83 -18.87 -1.07
C GLU A 176 -9.84 -18.97 -2.25
N ARG A 177 -9.75 -17.91 -3.06
CA ARG A 177 -8.82 -17.89 -4.20
C ARG A 177 -7.36 -17.91 -3.75
N ARG A 178 -6.99 -17.25 -2.67
CA ARG A 178 -5.64 -17.29 -2.10
C ARG A 178 -5.23 -18.69 -1.71
N GLU A 179 -6.09 -19.46 -1.04
CA GLU A 179 -5.77 -20.82 -0.64
C GLU A 179 -5.60 -21.74 -1.88
N ALA A 180 -6.46 -21.61 -2.90
CA ALA A 180 -6.29 -22.33 -4.16
C ALA A 180 -4.95 -21.99 -4.87
N LEU A 181 -4.57 -20.71 -4.88
CA LEU A 181 -3.29 -20.27 -5.45
C LEU A 181 -2.10 -20.73 -4.62
N ALA A 182 -2.22 -20.77 -3.29
CA ALA A 182 -1.16 -21.25 -2.41
C ALA A 182 -0.81 -22.72 -2.73
N GLU A 183 -1.82 -23.57 -2.93
CA GLU A 183 -1.64 -24.96 -3.35
C GLU A 183 -1.05 -25.06 -4.77
N GLN A 184 -1.57 -24.28 -5.72
CA GLN A 184 -1.09 -24.26 -7.10
C GLN A 184 0.39 -23.89 -7.21
N TYR A 185 0.85 -22.94 -6.39
CA TYR A 185 2.25 -22.46 -6.35
C TYR A 185 3.05 -23.06 -5.20
N SER A 186 2.72 -24.28 -4.78
CA SER A 186 3.46 -25.00 -3.75
C SER A 186 4.96 -25.11 -4.08
N GLN A 187 5.79 -24.97 -3.06
CA GLN A 187 7.26 -25.07 -3.19
C GLN A 187 7.77 -26.29 -2.46
N THR A 188 8.71 -27.01 -3.12
CA THR A 188 9.38 -28.14 -2.49
C THR A 188 10.64 -27.63 -1.79
N ASP A 189 10.76 -27.89 -0.50
CA ASP A 189 11.95 -27.54 0.27
C ASP A 189 13.14 -28.49 -0.07
N GLY A 190 14.35 -28.11 0.38
CA GLY A 190 15.56 -28.91 0.15
C GLY A 190 15.55 -30.32 0.77
N ARG A 191 14.48 -30.68 1.50
CA ARG A 191 14.26 -32.02 2.09
C ARG A 191 13.17 -32.81 1.35
N GLY A 192 12.63 -32.27 0.25
CA GLY A 192 11.58 -32.90 -0.56
C GLY A 192 10.16 -32.71 -0.01
N ALA A 193 9.96 -31.93 1.06
CA ALA A 193 8.63 -31.61 1.56
C ALA A 193 8.02 -30.46 0.78
N THR A 194 6.83 -30.68 0.20
CA THR A 194 6.07 -29.66 -0.53
C THR A 194 5.20 -28.89 0.44
N LYS A 195 5.31 -27.56 0.42
CA LYS A 195 4.49 -26.64 1.23
C LYS A 195 3.78 -25.64 0.35
N PRO A 196 2.50 -25.30 0.66
CA PRO A 196 1.79 -24.24 -0.01
C PRO A 196 2.58 -22.92 0.06
N ARG A 197 2.69 -22.19 -1.07
CA ARG A 197 3.29 -20.86 -1.09
C ARG A 197 2.21 -19.83 -0.79
N ARG A 198 1.98 -19.52 0.47
CA ARG A 198 0.98 -18.56 0.90
C ARG A 198 1.53 -17.14 0.85
N VAL A 199 1.03 -16.34 -0.10
CA VAL A 199 1.35 -14.91 -0.23
C VAL A 199 0.43 -14.10 0.67
N PRO A 200 0.96 -13.27 1.59
CA PRO A 200 0.13 -12.46 2.48
C PRO A 200 -0.71 -11.43 1.72
N ILE A 201 -1.95 -11.22 2.19
CA ILE A 201 -2.89 -10.24 1.62
C ILE A 201 -3.21 -9.16 2.65
N PHE A 202 -2.93 -7.91 2.28
CA PHE A 202 -3.27 -6.71 3.03
C PHE A 202 -4.46 -6.00 2.38
N VAL A 203 -5.33 -5.41 3.18
CA VAL A 203 -6.48 -4.63 2.69
C VAL A 203 -6.26 -3.15 2.96
N LYS A 204 -6.33 -2.31 1.93
CA LYS A 204 -6.11 -0.85 2.07
C LYS A 204 -7.43 -0.11 2.20
N ILE A 205 -7.58 0.60 3.34
CA ILE A 205 -8.80 1.28 3.76
C ILE A 205 -8.67 2.82 3.71
N ALA A 206 -9.83 3.51 3.76
CA ALA A 206 -9.91 4.97 3.77
C ALA A 206 -9.68 5.55 5.18
N PRO A 207 -9.30 6.83 5.31
CA PRO A 207 -9.25 7.51 6.60
C PRO A 207 -10.60 8.05 7.06
N ASP A 208 -11.57 8.18 6.14
CA ASP A 208 -12.87 8.80 6.37
C ASP A 208 -13.87 7.74 6.86
N LEU A 209 -13.55 7.09 7.97
CA LEU A 209 -14.32 6.02 8.60
C LEU A 209 -14.61 6.39 10.06
N ASP A 210 -15.80 6.11 10.53
CA ASP A 210 -16.13 6.19 11.95
C ASP A 210 -15.67 4.92 12.71
N GLU A 211 -15.73 4.94 14.03
CA GLU A 211 -15.28 3.86 14.90
C GLU A 211 -16.07 2.55 14.67
N ALA A 212 -17.37 2.65 14.39
CA ALA A 212 -18.21 1.49 14.10
C ALA A 212 -17.79 0.82 12.78
N GLN A 213 -17.54 1.61 11.74
CA GLN A 213 -17.04 1.13 10.46
C GLN A 213 -15.66 0.48 10.59
N VAL A 214 -14.75 1.08 11.36
CA VAL A 214 -13.42 0.48 11.64
C VAL A 214 -13.56 -0.85 12.36
N SER A 215 -14.48 -0.97 13.31
CA SER A 215 -14.74 -2.21 14.06
C SER A 215 -15.29 -3.31 13.14
N VAL A 216 -16.22 -2.98 12.24
CA VAL A 216 -16.76 -3.92 11.24
C VAL A 216 -15.65 -4.40 10.31
N ILE A 217 -14.82 -3.49 9.80
CA ILE A 217 -13.68 -3.84 8.94
C ILE A 217 -12.72 -4.77 9.69
N ALA A 218 -12.36 -4.44 10.93
CA ALA A 218 -11.45 -5.26 11.73
C ALA A 218 -11.98 -6.69 11.92
N ALA A 219 -13.25 -6.83 12.29
CA ALA A 219 -13.90 -8.13 12.46
C ALA A 219 -13.91 -8.95 11.15
N THR A 220 -14.18 -8.30 10.01
CA THR A 220 -14.23 -8.96 8.70
C THR A 220 -12.83 -9.39 8.23
N LEU A 221 -11.79 -8.57 8.47
CA LEU A 221 -10.40 -8.94 8.20
C LEU A 221 -10.00 -10.22 8.97
N GLN A 222 -10.35 -10.30 10.25
CA GLN A 222 -10.07 -11.47 11.08
C GLN A 222 -10.88 -12.70 10.64
N ARG A 223 -12.18 -12.53 10.33
CA ARG A 223 -13.08 -13.61 9.88
C ARG A 223 -12.56 -14.31 8.64
N HIS A 224 -12.06 -13.56 7.66
CA HIS A 224 -11.52 -14.10 6.40
C HIS A 224 -10.01 -14.34 6.42
N GLY A 225 -9.37 -14.24 7.59
CA GLY A 225 -7.94 -14.53 7.75
C GLY A 225 -7.04 -13.67 6.85
N MET A 226 -7.38 -12.38 6.68
CA MET A 226 -6.49 -11.44 6.00
C MET A 226 -5.23 -11.22 6.85
N ASP A 227 -4.10 -11.03 6.19
CA ASP A 227 -2.79 -11.03 6.85
C ASP A 227 -2.37 -9.66 7.39
N GLY A 228 -3.11 -8.60 7.02
CA GLY A 228 -2.86 -7.26 7.53
C GLY A 228 -3.76 -6.20 6.90
N VAL A 229 -3.57 -4.96 7.34
CA VAL A 229 -4.29 -3.79 6.87
C VAL A 229 -3.33 -2.65 6.54
N VAL A 230 -3.64 -1.89 5.49
CA VAL A 230 -2.92 -0.66 5.11
C VAL A 230 -3.80 0.54 5.46
N ALA A 231 -3.43 1.28 6.47
CA ALA A 231 -4.15 2.43 7.00
C ALA A 231 -3.29 3.71 6.90
N THR A 232 -3.62 4.65 5.96
CA THR A 232 -4.83 4.74 5.17
C THR A 232 -4.58 5.20 3.74
N ASN A 233 -5.64 5.25 2.92
CA ASN A 233 -5.65 5.97 1.66
C ASN A 233 -5.77 7.49 1.91
N THR A 234 -6.06 8.27 0.86
CA THR A 234 -6.29 9.72 0.91
C THR A 234 -7.68 10.05 1.47
N THR A 235 -7.84 11.27 2.04
CA THR A 235 -9.13 11.76 2.57
C THR A 235 -9.92 12.57 1.54
N ILE A 236 -11.24 12.57 1.67
CA ILE A 236 -12.14 13.49 0.97
C ILE A 236 -12.42 14.76 1.79
N SER A 237 -12.04 14.80 3.05
CA SER A 237 -12.17 16.01 3.88
C SER A 237 -11.31 17.16 3.33
N ARG A 238 -11.83 18.39 3.44
CA ARG A 238 -11.17 19.60 2.99
C ARG A 238 -10.94 20.61 4.12
N GLU A 239 -11.35 20.28 5.34
CA GLU A 239 -11.31 21.23 6.49
C GLU A 239 -9.91 21.80 6.69
N ALA A 240 -8.87 20.96 6.64
CA ALA A 240 -7.49 21.36 6.86
C ALA A 240 -6.89 22.24 5.73
N VAL A 241 -7.57 22.36 4.59
CA VAL A 241 -7.10 23.14 3.42
C VAL A 241 -8.14 24.18 2.97
N LYS A 242 -9.16 24.43 3.78
CA LYS A 242 -10.25 25.37 3.46
C LYS A 242 -9.71 26.75 3.14
N GLY A 243 -10.16 27.32 2.03
CA GLY A 243 -9.74 28.65 1.56
C GLY A 243 -8.42 28.68 0.80
N MET A 244 -7.67 27.57 0.74
CA MET A 244 -6.43 27.51 -0.03
C MET A 244 -6.70 27.34 -1.54
N PRO A 245 -5.79 27.76 -2.42
CA PRO A 245 -5.87 27.46 -3.84
C PRO A 245 -6.04 25.96 -4.07
N HIS A 246 -6.91 25.58 -5.01
CA HIS A 246 -7.25 24.20 -5.35
C HIS A 246 -7.96 23.39 -4.25
N ALA A 247 -8.29 23.94 -3.09
CA ALA A 247 -8.96 23.20 -2.00
C ALA A 247 -10.32 22.61 -2.41
N SER A 248 -11.02 23.23 -3.36
CA SER A 248 -12.31 22.78 -3.89
C SER A 248 -12.20 21.67 -4.95
N GLU A 249 -10.99 21.33 -5.40
CA GLU A 249 -10.81 20.29 -6.40
C GLU A 249 -11.29 18.92 -5.90
N MET A 250 -11.95 18.18 -6.79
CA MET A 250 -12.36 16.80 -6.52
C MET A 250 -11.15 15.88 -6.44
N GLY A 251 -11.27 14.82 -5.65
CA GLY A 251 -10.24 13.80 -5.51
C GLY A 251 -9.83 13.55 -4.06
N GLY A 252 -8.75 12.80 -3.86
CA GLY A 252 -8.20 12.50 -2.55
C GLY A 252 -7.12 13.49 -2.13
N LEU A 253 -7.23 14.03 -0.92
CA LEU A 253 -6.21 14.87 -0.29
C LEU A 253 -5.20 13.98 0.43
N SER A 254 -3.91 14.22 0.20
CA SER A 254 -2.78 13.55 0.84
C SER A 254 -1.76 14.56 1.37
N GLY A 255 -0.78 14.10 2.14
CA GLY A 255 0.25 14.94 2.75
C GLY A 255 -0.04 15.26 4.21
N ALA A 256 0.58 16.31 4.76
CA ALA A 256 0.51 16.64 6.18
C ALA A 256 -0.92 16.63 6.77
N PRO A 257 -1.96 17.12 6.07
CA PRO A 257 -3.33 17.15 6.60
C PRO A 257 -3.91 15.78 6.98
N VAL A 258 -3.37 14.68 6.44
CA VAL A 258 -3.93 13.33 6.66
C VAL A 258 -3.29 12.64 7.87
N LEU A 259 -2.25 13.20 8.46
CA LEU A 259 -1.48 12.54 9.52
C LEU A 259 -2.36 12.10 10.69
N GLU A 260 -3.10 13.02 11.28
CA GLU A 260 -3.85 12.73 12.50
C GLU A 260 -5.07 11.83 12.25
N SER A 261 -5.83 12.05 11.18
CA SER A 261 -6.95 11.18 10.82
C SER A 261 -6.50 9.75 10.55
N SER A 262 -5.37 9.58 9.86
CA SER A 262 -4.77 8.26 9.65
C SER A 262 -4.28 7.63 10.95
N ASN A 263 -3.64 8.40 11.85
CA ASN A 263 -3.19 7.91 13.15
C ASN A 263 -4.37 7.48 14.03
N GLN A 264 -5.50 8.20 13.97
CA GLN A 264 -6.71 7.83 14.69
C GLN A 264 -7.26 6.48 14.21
N VAL A 265 -7.37 6.27 12.90
CA VAL A 265 -7.79 4.97 12.34
C VAL A 265 -6.82 3.85 12.75
N ILE A 266 -5.52 4.10 12.76
CA ILE A 266 -4.52 3.12 13.22
C ILE A 266 -4.73 2.75 14.68
N ARG A 267 -4.96 3.72 15.58
CA ARG A 267 -5.26 3.46 17.00
C ARG A 267 -6.52 2.60 17.18
N GLN A 268 -7.58 2.92 16.45
CA GLN A 268 -8.84 2.17 16.47
C GLN A 268 -8.64 0.73 15.98
N LEU A 269 -7.94 0.56 14.85
CA LEU A 269 -7.58 -0.77 14.32
C LEU A 269 -6.73 -1.56 15.31
N ARG A 270 -5.71 -0.94 15.93
CA ARG A 270 -4.85 -1.61 16.90
C ARG A 270 -5.64 -2.06 18.14
N SER A 271 -6.59 -1.25 18.59
CA SER A 271 -7.51 -1.60 19.68
C SER A 271 -8.39 -2.80 19.31
N ALA A 272 -8.95 -2.82 18.10
CA ALA A 272 -9.87 -3.85 17.63
C ALA A 272 -9.17 -5.17 17.26
N LEU A 273 -7.99 -5.09 16.62
CA LEU A 273 -7.27 -6.25 16.07
C LEU A 273 -6.24 -6.86 17.01
N GLY A 274 -5.86 -6.14 18.08
CA GLY A 274 -4.82 -6.57 19.02
C GLY A 274 -3.40 -6.34 18.48
N SER A 275 -2.39 -6.63 19.31
CA SER A 275 -0.98 -6.28 19.07
C SER A 275 -0.29 -7.09 17.97
N ARG A 276 -0.83 -8.25 17.62
CA ARG A 276 -0.20 -9.19 16.68
C ARG A 276 -0.67 -9.06 15.22
N PHE A 277 -1.75 -8.31 14.98
CA PHE A 277 -2.27 -8.15 13.63
C PHE A 277 -1.45 -7.08 12.86
N PRO A 278 -0.86 -7.38 11.69
CA PRO A 278 -0.01 -6.46 10.96
C PRO A 278 -0.74 -5.21 10.47
N ILE A 279 -0.20 -4.02 10.78
CA ILE A 279 -0.72 -2.71 10.33
C ILE A 279 0.39 -1.95 9.61
N ILE A 280 0.18 -1.63 8.33
CA ILE A 280 1.03 -0.71 7.57
C ILE A 280 0.44 0.68 7.67
N GLY A 281 1.14 1.61 8.34
CA GLY A 281 0.69 2.99 8.54
C GLY A 281 1.03 3.89 7.35
N VAL A 282 0.04 4.55 6.75
CA VAL A 282 0.21 5.43 5.58
C VAL A 282 -0.57 6.73 5.78
N GLY A 283 0.00 7.85 5.34
CA GLY A 283 -0.65 9.16 5.31
C GLY A 283 0.02 10.18 6.22
N GLY A 284 0.39 11.32 5.64
CA GLY A 284 0.87 12.48 6.36
C GLY A 284 2.35 12.47 6.77
N ILE A 285 3.12 11.44 6.47
CA ILE A 285 4.55 11.37 6.84
C ILE A 285 5.35 12.36 6.00
N MET A 286 5.77 13.47 6.62
CA MET A 286 6.60 14.54 6.03
C MET A 286 7.92 14.71 6.78
N SER A 287 8.11 13.99 7.89
CA SER A 287 9.30 14.03 8.73
C SER A 287 9.54 12.68 9.40
N ALA A 288 10.70 12.52 10.05
CA ALA A 288 10.98 11.34 10.87
C ALA A 288 10.02 11.25 12.07
N GLU A 289 9.66 12.39 12.69
CA GLU A 289 8.72 12.42 13.82
C GLU A 289 7.31 11.98 13.42
N ASP A 290 6.85 12.32 12.19
CA ASP A 290 5.57 11.84 11.70
C ASP A 290 5.57 10.31 11.53
N ALA A 291 6.71 9.74 11.06
CA ALA A 291 6.86 8.29 10.98
C ALA A 291 6.81 7.64 12.38
N LEU A 292 7.49 8.22 13.37
CA LEU A 292 7.43 7.78 14.76
C LEU A 292 6.01 7.87 15.34
N SER A 293 5.29 8.94 15.03
CA SER A 293 3.90 9.12 15.49
C SER A 293 2.99 8.00 15.00
N LYS A 294 3.20 7.49 13.76
CA LYS A 294 2.46 6.33 13.23
C LYS A 294 2.78 5.03 13.95
N ILE A 295 4.07 4.78 14.24
CA ILE A 295 4.47 3.61 15.03
C ILE A 295 3.85 3.69 16.44
N ARG A 296 3.90 4.86 17.09
CA ARG A 296 3.26 5.07 18.41
C ARG A 296 1.73 4.92 18.34
N ALA A 297 1.10 5.25 17.22
CA ALA A 297 -0.33 5.02 17.01
C ALA A 297 -0.68 3.52 16.86
N GLY A 298 0.30 2.65 16.64
CA GLY A 298 0.13 1.21 16.56
C GLY A 298 0.45 0.58 15.21
N ALA A 299 1.03 1.33 14.25
CA ALA A 299 1.55 0.73 13.02
C ALA A 299 2.83 -0.07 13.31
N ASP A 300 3.02 -1.18 12.60
CA ASP A 300 4.25 -1.99 12.67
C ASP A 300 5.33 -1.47 11.74
N VAL A 301 4.91 -1.08 10.53
CA VAL A 301 5.74 -0.46 9.49
C VAL A 301 4.97 0.70 8.84
N VAL A 302 5.67 1.56 8.12
CA VAL A 302 5.07 2.76 7.51
C VAL A 302 5.34 2.85 6.02
N GLN A 303 4.47 3.53 5.28
CA GLN A 303 4.69 3.87 3.86
C GLN A 303 4.66 5.38 3.65
N ILE A 304 5.54 5.86 2.78
CA ILE A 304 5.68 7.27 2.39
C ILE A 304 5.18 7.45 0.94
N TYR A 305 4.47 8.54 0.66
CA TYR A 305 4.09 8.98 -0.69
C TYR A 305 4.36 10.47 -0.87
N THR A 306 3.49 11.34 -0.34
CA THR A 306 3.59 12.79 -0.50
C THR A 306 4.87 13.36 0.13
N GLY A 307 5.33 12.79 1.24
CA GLY A 307 6.60 13.17 1.86
C GLY A 307 7.81 12.97 0.93
N LEU A 308 7.83 11.89 0.14
CA LEU A 308 8.89 11.69 -0.86
C LEU A 308 8.91 12.80 -1.92
N ILE A 309 7.72 13.29 -2.33
CA ILE A 309 7.59 14.35 -3.35
C ILE A 309 8.07 15.71 -2.82
N TYR A 310 7.83 16.00 -1.54
CA TYR A 310 8.22 17.28 -0.91
C TYR A 310 9.64 17.27 -0.35
N GLU A 311 10.04 16.20 0.35
CA GLU A 311 11.28 16.11 1.13
C GLU A 311 12.38 15.31 0.40
N GLY A 312 12.02 14.61 -0.67
CA GLY A 312 12.94 13.76 -1.42
C GLY A 312 13.38 12.48 -0.71
N PRO A 313 14.33 11.73 -1.31
CA PRO A 313 14.76 10.41 -0.83
C PRO A 313 15.41 10.42 0.56
N ALA A 314 15.98 11.54 0.99
CA ALA A 314 16.60 11.64 2.32
C ALA A 314 15.62 11.35 3.47
N LEU A 315 14.31 11.57 3.25
CA LEU A 315 13.28 11.25 4.24
C LEU A 315 13.26 9.77 4.59
N VAL A 316 13.52 8.88 3.62
CA VAL A 316 13.48 7.42 3.82
C VAL A 316 14.49 7.00 4.90
N ALA A 317 15.76 7.37 4.74
CA ALA A 317 16.80 7.04 5.70
C ALA A 317 16.59 7.74 7.06
N LYS A 318 16.12 9.00 7.07
CA LYS A 318 15.80 9.71 8.32
C LYS A 318 14.71 9.02 9.12
N ALA A 319 13.60 8.63 8.46
CA ALA A 319 12.50 7.91 9.08
C ALA A 319 12.95 6.53 9.59
N ALA A 320 13.68 5.77 8.78
CA ALA A 320 14.14 4.43 9.15
C ALA A 320 15.11 4.46 10.35
N ARG A 321 16.04 5.42 10.41
CA ARG A 321 16.94 5.58 11.57
C ARG A 321 16.17 5.97 12.84
N ALA A 322 15.21 6.88 12.72
CA ALA A 322 14.40 7.29 13.86
C ALA A 322 13.59 6.13 14.43
N ILE A 323 12.94 5.32 13.57
CA ILE A 323 12.19 4.14 14.00
C ILE A 323 13.12 3.11 14.65
N LYS A 324 14.26 2.82 14.03
CA LYS A 324 15.27 1.91 14.61
C LYS A 324 15.73 2.35 16.00
N ALA A 325 15.85 3.65 16.25
CA ALA A 325 16.27 4.19 17.55
C ALA A 325 15.20 4.09 18.64
N MET A 326 13.95 3.75 18.31
CA MET A 326 12.90 3.50 19.30
C MET A 326 13.01 2.12 19.96
N GLY A 327 13.74 1.19 19.38
CA GLY A 327 13.89 -0.19 19.86
C GLY A 327 13.14 -1.16 18.99
#